data_fc3117163a22eb47b4b02a8a9c0cf590
#
_entry.id   fc3117163a22eb47b4b02a8a9c0cf590
#
_cell.length_a   1.000
_cell.length_b   1.000
_cell.length_c   1.000
_cell.angle_alpha   90.00
_cell.angle_beta   90.00
_cell.angle_gamma   90.00
#
_symmetry.space_group_name_H-M   'P 1'
#
loop_
_entity.id
_entity.type
_entity.pdbx_description
1 polymer ?
#
loop_
_entity_poly.entity_id
_entity_poly.type
_entity_poly.pdbx_seq_one_letter_code
_entity_poly.pdbx_strand_id
1 'polypeptide(L)'
;MFSLILYQPEIPPNTGNIIRLCANTGTALHLVRPLGFELDERRLRRAGLDYREFASVSVHDDLAACRQALGRPRLFAFSTRGTRRYDAVRYAPGDALMFGPETRGLPDAVLASLDESCRLRLPMATVSGNRSLNLSNAAAVALFEAWRQQDFAGGE
;
A
#
# COMPACT_ATOMS: atom_id res chain seq x y z
N MET A 1 7.33 3.11 12.57
CA MET A 1 6.47 2.12 11.89
C MET A 1 5.82 2.82 10.72
N PHE A 2 5.60 2.12 9.59
CA PHE A 2 4.94 2.64 8.39
C PHE A 2 3.46 2.29 8.37
N SER A 3 2.70 2.92 7.48
CA SER A 3 1.33 2.55 7.15
C SER A 3 1.23 2.22 5.67
N LEU A 4 0.48 1.18 5.32
CA LEU A 4 0.07 0.91 3.94
C LEU A 4 -1.37 1.35 3.71
N ILE A 5 -1.63 2.00 2.59
CA ILE A 5 -2.97 2.39 2.17
C ILE A 5 -3.27 1.73 0.82
N LEU A 6 -4.35 0.97 0.76
CA LEU A 6 -4.90 0.46 -0.48
C LEU A 6 -6.12 1.29 -0.87
N TYR A 7 -5.97 2.07 -1.93
CA TYR A 7 -7.04 2.90 -2.47
C TYR A 7 -7.92 2.07 -3.39
N GLN A 8 -9.14 1.79 -2.95
CA GLN A 8 -10.17 1.05 -3.69
C GLN A 8 -9.66 -0.29 -4.27
N PRO A 9 -9.10 -1.19 -3.44
CA PRO A 9 -8.57 -2.47 -3.92
C PRO A 9 -9.70 -3.32 -4.49
N GLU A 10 -9.39 -4.11 -5.53
CA GLU A 10 -10.38 -4.83 -6.33
C GLU A 10 -10.26 -6.36 -6.20
N ILE A 11 -9.04 -6.88 -6.02
CA ILE A 11 -8.73 -8.31 -6.11
C ILE A 11 -8.45 -8.87 -4.71
N PRO A 12 -9.38 -9.68 -4.14
CA PRO A 12 -9.26 -10.18 -2.76
C PRO A 12 -7.95 -10.87 -2.42
N PRO A 13 -7.38 -11.76 -3.26
CA PRO A 13 -6.10 -12.42 -2.95
C PRO A 13 -4.94 -11.43 -2.74
N ASN A 14 -4.90 -10.33 -3.46
CA ASN A 14 -3.86 -9.30 -3.27
C ASN A 14 -3.98 -8.65 -1.90
N THR A 15 -5.19 -8.26 -1.51
CA THR A 15 -5.44 -7.70 -0.17
C THR A 15 -5.11 -8.71 0.92
N GLY A 16 -5.46 -9.98 0.75
CA GLY A 16 -5.11 -11.05 1.69
C GLY A 16 -3.60 -11.19 1.89
N ASN A 17 -2.82 -11.19 0.80
CA ASN A 17 -1.36 -11.24 0.86
C ASN A 17 -0.78 -10.01 1.56
N ILE A 18 -1.35 -8.84 1.32
CA ILE A 18 -0.90 -7.59 1.96
C ILE A 18 -1.26 -7.55 3.44
N ILE A 19 -2.41 -8.10 3.85
CA ILE A 19 -2.75 -8.26 5.28
C ILE A 19 -1.66 -9.06 5.99
N ARG A 20 -1.25 -10.19 5.42
CA ARG A 20 -0.17 -11.02 5.98
C ARG A 20 1.19 -10.30 5.97
N LEU A 21 1.50 -9.60 4.90
CA LEU A 21 2.71 -8.77 4.82
C LEU A 21 2.75 -7.75 5.97
N CYS A 22 1.64 -7.04 6.19
CA CYS A 22 1.54 -6.03 7.24
C CYS A 22 1.66 -6.65 8.64
N ALA A 23 1.01 -7.79 8.87
CA ALA A 23 1.12 -8.51 10.13
C ALA A 23 2.58 -8.91 10.45
N ASN A 24 3.30 -9.40 9.43
CA ASN A 24 4.68 -9.86 9.60
C ASN A 24 5.71 -8.71 9.74
N THR A 25 5.36 -7.52 9.30
CA THR A 25 6.25 -6.35 9.36
C THR A 25 5.86 -5.34 10.44
N GLY A 26 4.79 -5.61 11.19
CA GLY A 26 4.26 -4.68 12.17
C GLY A 26 3.71 -3.39 11.56
N THR A 27 3.29 -3.43 10.29
CA THR A 27 2.77 -2.28 9.55
C THR A 27 1.24 -2.24 9.66
N ALA A 28 0.66 -1.06 9.87
CA ALA A 28 -0.79 -0.88 9.83
C ALA A 28 -1.29 -0.85 8.38
N LEU A 29 -2.42 -1.52 8.12
CA LEU A 29 -3.07 -1.54 6.81
C LEU A 29 -4.36 -0.74 6.84
N HIS A 30 -4.51 0.14 5.87
CA HIS A 30 -5.70 0.98 5.69
C HIS A 30 -6.29 0.75 4.31
N LEU A 31 -7.59 0.42 4.28
CA LEU A 31 -8.35 0.21 3.04
C LEU A 31 -9.29 1.40 2.85
N VAL A 32 -9.29 1.97 1.66
CA VAL A 32 -10.17 3.09 1.29
C VAL A 32 -11.27 2.58 0.37
N ARG A 33 -12.53 2.80 0.78
CA ARG A 33 -13.72 2.42 0.00
C ARG A 33 -13.86 3.25 -1.29
N PRO A 34 -14.60 2.72 -2.30
CA PRO A 34 -15.25 1.41 -2.32
C PRO A 34 -14.27 0.26 -2.51
N LEU A 35 -14.53 -0.86 -1.85
CA LEU A 35 -13.79 -2.10 -2.06
C LEU A 35 -14.48 -2.93 -3.14
N GLY A 36 -13.71 -3.57 -4.02
CA GLY A 36 -14.23 -4.45 -5.05
C GLY A 36 -14.69 -5.82 -4.53
N PHE A 37 -14.71 -6.01 -3.22
CA PHE A 37 -15.08 -7.25 -2.53
C PHE A 37 -15.62 -6.95 -1.14
N GLU A 38 -16.24 -7.95 -0.50
CA GLU A 38 -16.62 -7.87 0.90
C GLU A 38 -15.46 -8.31 1.80
N LEU A 39 -15.12 -7.44 2.76
CA LEU A 39 -14.14 -7.76 3.79
C LEU A 39 -14.89 -8.47 4.93
N ASP A 40 -14.89 -9.80 4.90
CA ASP A 40 -15.64 -10.65 5.81
C ASP A 40 -14.67 -11.63 6.48
N GLU A 41 -14.76 -11.73 7.79
CA GLU A 41 -13.90 -12.57 8.63
C GLU A 41 -13.89 -14.04 8.16
N ARG A 42 -15.04 -14.54 7.70
CA ARG A 42 -15.19 -15.92 7.22
C ARG A 42 -14.38 -16.15 5.93
N ARG A 43 -14.42 -15.22 4.98
CA ARG A 43 -13.65 -15.30 3.72
C ARG A 43 -12.16 -15.23 3.99
N LEU A 44 -11.77 -14.46 4.95
CA LEU A 44 -10.38 -14.24 5.30
C LEU A 44 -9.80 -15.44 6.02
N ARG A 45 -10.56 -16.11 6.90
CA ARG A 45 -10.19 -17.40 7.48
C ARG A 45 -10.02 -18.48 6.40
N ARG A 46 -10.87 -18.49 5.38
CA ARG A 46 -10.71 -19.40 4.21
C ARG A 46 -9.43 -19.13 3.44
N ALA A 47 -8.98 -17.89 3.39
CA ALA A 47 -7.71 -17.50 2.79
C ALA A 47 -6.49 -17.81 3.67
N GLY A 48 -6.68 -18.45 4.83
CA GLY A 48 -5.62 -18.81 5.75
C GLY A 48 -5.11 -17.68 6.62
N LEU A 49 -5.89 -16.59 6.76
CA LEU A 49 -5.59 -15.47 7.64
C LEU A 49 -6.22 -15.70 9.02
N ASP A 50 -5.48 -15.38 10.07
CA ASP A 50 -5.99 -15.48 11.43
C ASP A 50 -6.50 -14.11 11.97
N TYR A 51 -7.16 -14.15 13.13
CA TYR A 51 -7.72 -12.95 13.77
C TYR A 51 -6.66 -11.88 14.06
N ARG A 52 -5.43 -12.27 14.38
CA ARG A 52 -4.34 -11.33 14.71
C ARG A 52 -3.89 -10.56 13.48
N GLU A 53 -3.87 -11.19 12.32
CA GLU A 53 -3.53 -10.55 11.05
C GLU A 53 -4.53 -9.46 10.69
N PHE A 54 -5.79 -9.62 11.13
CA PHE A 54 -6.85 -8.62 10.92
C PHE A 54 -6.84 -7.44 11.88
N ALA A 55 -6.30 -7.60 13.06
CA ALA A 55 -6.37 -6.59 14.12
C ALA A 55 -5.71 -5.26 13.71
N SER A 56 -4.84 -5.29 12.70
CA SER A 56 -4.15 -4.10 12.18
C SER A 56 -4.79 -3.50 10.92
N VAL A 57 -5.96 -4.00 10.49
CA VAL A 57 -6.67 -3.53 9.29
C VAL A 57 -7.76 -2.53 9.68
N SER A 58 -7.73 -1.36 9.07
CA SER A 58 -8.76 -0.33 9.21
C SER A 58 -9.39 -0.02 7.86
N VAL A 59 -10.69 0.24 7.83
CA VAL A 59 -11.42 0.60 6.61
C VAL A 59 -11.95 2.02 6.75
N HIS A 60 -11.78 2.83 5.71
CA HIS A 60 -12.17 4.24 5.68
C HIS A 60 -13.11 4.51 4.52
N ASP A 61 -14.05 5.43 4.70
CA ASP A 61 -15.05 5.77 3.68
C ASP A 61 -14.43 6.45 2.45
N ASP A 62 -13.39 7.24 2.67
CA ASP A 62 -12.63 7.93 1.61
C ASP A 62 -11.18 8.19 2.03
N LEU A 63 -10.39 8.69 1.10
CA LEU A 63 -8.98 9.00 1.33
C LEU A 63 -8.79 10.13 2.35
N ALA A 64 -9.67 11.12 2.37
CA ALA A 64 -9.60 12.23 3.33
C ALA A 64 -9.78 11.73 4.76
N ALA A 65 -10.77 10.86 5.00
CA ALA A 65 -10.99 10.23 6.29
C ALA A 65 -9.79 9.36 6.71
N CYS A 66 -9.23 8.59 5.79
CA CYS A 66 -8.03 7.80 6.03
C CYS A 66 -6.84 8.66 6.46
N ARG A 67 -6.54 9.71 5.70
CA ARG A 67 -5.45 10.63 6.02
C ARG A 67 -5.63 11.33 7.35
N GLN A 68 -6.86 11.71 7.68
CA GLN A 68 -7.18 12.33 8.96
C GLN A 68 -6.97 11.36 10.12
N ALA A 69 -7.43 10.12 9.99
CA ALA A 69 -7.24 9.07 11.00
C ALA A 69 -5.75 8.77 11.26
N LEU A 70 -4.91 8.90 10.23
CA LEU A 70 -3.46 8.72 10.32
C LEU A 70 -2.71 9.97 10.84
N GLY A 71 -3.40 11.08 11.12
CA GLY A 71 -2.77 12.34 11.52
C GLY A 71 -2.07 13.08 10.38
N ARG A 72 -2.53 12.89 9.15
CA ARG A 72 -1.99 13.50 7.91
C ARG A 72 -0.50 13.26 7.71
N PRO A 73 -0.08 12.01 7.62
CA PRO A 73 1.31 11.67 7.44
C PRO A 73 1.83 12.14 6.08
N ARG A 74 3.14 12.13 5.93
CA ARG A 74 3.73 12.22 4.60
C ARG A 74 3.31 10.98 3.80
N LEU A 75 2.72 11.21 2.63
CA LEU A 75 2.08 10.18 1.82
C LEU A 75 2.82 10.02 0.49
N PHE A 76 3.31 8.82 0.24
CA PHE A 76 3.92 8.42 -1.02
C PHE A 76 2.94 7.58 -1.83
N ALA A 77 2.64 8.01 -3.05
CA ALA A 77 1.78 7.30 -3.98
C ALA A 77 2.60 6.50 -4.99
N PHE A 78 2.31 5.22 -5.09
CA PHE A 78 2.97 4.32 -6.04
C PHE A 78 2.10 4.17 -7.29
N SER A 79 2.67 4.52 -8.43
CA SER A 79 1.99 4.50 -9.72
C SER A 79 3.00 4.25 -10.84
N THR A 80 2.57 3.58 -11.91
CA THR A 80 3.37 3.46 -13.14
C THR A 80 3.65 4.81 -13.79
N ARG A 81 2.86 5.84 -13.43
CA ARG A 81 3.00 7.23 -13.85
C ARG A 81 3.83 8.09 -12.86
N GLY A 82 4.40 7.47 -11.85
CA GLY A 82 5.28 8.16 -10.91
C GLY A 82 6.52 8.71 -11.59
N THR A 83 6.94 9.89 -11.19
CA THR A 83 8.10 10.59 -11.78
C THR A 83 9.40 10.24 -11.10
N ARG A 84 9.34 9.81 -9.85
CA ARG A 84 10.51 9.53 -9.03
C ARG A 84 10.63 8.02 -8.74
N ARG A 85 11.84 7.51 -8.78
CA ARG A 85 12.09 6.12 -8.36
C ARG A 85 11.86 5.97 -6.85
N TYR A 86 11.28 4.85 -6.45
CA TYR A 86 10.92 4.55 -5.07
C TYR A 86 12.12 4.50 -4.11
N ASP A 87 13.28 4.08 -4.61
CA ASP A 87 14.53 3.97 -3.85
C ASP A 87 15.34 5.27 -3.77
N ALA A 88 14.92 6.31 -4.50
CA ALA A 88 15.53 7.64 -4.47
C ALA A 88 14.93 8.56 -3.38
N VAL A 89 14.07 8.02 -2.54
CA VAL A 89 13.38 8.73 -1.45
C VAL A 89 13.97 8.30 -0.12
N ARG A 90 14.08 9.21 0.82
CA ARG A 90 14.34 8.88 2.22
C ARG A 90 13.03 8.74 2.97
N TYR A 91 12.70 7.50 3.30
CA TYR A 91 11.54 7.18 4.14
C TYR A 91 11.86 7.41 5.61
N ALA A 92 10.83 7.78 6.37
CA ALA A 92 10.91 7.98 7.80
C ALA A 92 9.77 7.26 8.52
N PRO A 93 9.94 6.87 9.79
CA PRO A 93 8.85 6.33 10.59
C PRO A 93 7.63 7.25 10.57
N GLY A 94 6.45 6.68 10.39
CA GLY A 94 5.19 7.43 10.26
C GLY A 94 4.79 7.74 8.84
N ASP A 95 5.65 7.53 7.84
CA ASP A 95 5.26 7.67 6.43
C ASP A 95 4.18 6.66 6.04
N ALA A 96 3.32 7.05 5.11
CA ALA A 96 2.31 6.20 4.50
C ALA A 96 2.64 5.91 3.04
N LEU A 97 2.51 4.64 2.64
CA LEU A 97 2.72 4.15 1.29
C LEU A 97 1.37 3.77 0.69
N MET A 98 0.95 4.44 -0.37
CA MET A 98 -0.36 4.24 -0.99
C MET A 98 -0.26 3.60 -2.37
N PHE A 99 -1.12 2.61 -2.58
CA PHE A 99 -1.27 1.87 -3.83
C PHE A 99 -2.71 1.99 -4.34
N GLY A 100 -2.87 2.05 -5.66
CA GLY A 100 -4.17 2.13 -6.31
C GLY A 100 -4.82 0.80 -6.63
N PRO A 101 -6.06 0.84 -7.17
CA PRO A 101 -6.75 -0.34 -7.67
C PRO A 101 -5.91 -1.06 -8.73
N GLU A 102 -5.99 -2.38 -8.74
CA GLU A 102 -5.14 -3.24 -9.57
C GLU A 102 -5.31 -3.00 -11.08
N THR A 103 -6.54 -2.73 -11.54
CA THR A 103 -6.83 -2.56 -12.97
C THR A 103 -6.64 -1.14 -13.47
N ARG A 104 -6.79 -0.13 -12.61
CA ARG A 104 -6.84 1.30 -13.01
C ARG A 104 -5.65 2.12 -12.50
N GLY A 105 -5.02 1.68 -11.42
CA GLY A 105 -4.07 2.49 -10.67
C GLY A 105 -4.75 3.68 -9.97
N LEU A 106 -3.96 4.53 -9.35
CA LEU A 106 -4.46 5.73 -8.69
C LEU A 106 -5.03 6.72 -9.70
N PRO A 107 -6.21 7.34 -9.40
CA PRO A 107 -6.77 8.39 -10.26
C PRO A 107 -5.82 9.58 -10.42
N ASP A 108 -5.90 10.26 -11.57
CA ASP A 108 -5.12 11.47 -11.85
C ASP A 108 -5.32 12.56 -10.79
N ALA A 109 -6.56 12.74 -10.32
CA ALA A 109 -6.89 13.72 -9.29
C ALA A 109 -6.17 13.42 -7.95
N VAL A 110 -6.05 12.16 -7.59
CA VAL A 110 -5.32 11.73 -6.38
C VAL A 110 -3.83 12.00 -6.54
N LEU A 111 -3.24 11.63 -7.66
CA LEU A 111 -1.83 11.91 -7.95
C LEU A 111 -1.55 13.42 -7.98
N ALA A 112 -2.41 14.20 -8.63
CA ALA A 112 -2.27 15.66 -8.71
C ALA A 112 -2.38 16.35 -7.35
N SER A 113 -3.04 15.76 -6.38
CA SER A 113 -3.16 16.30 -5.01
C SER A 113 -1.88 16.16 -4.18
N LEU A 114 -0.90 15.40 -4.66
CA LEU A 114 0.37 15.15 -3.99
C LEU A 114 1.50 15.89 -4.69
N ASP A 115 2.51 16.27 -3.92
CA ASP A 115 3.77 16.77 -4.47
C ASP A 115 4.35 15.76 -5.47
N GLU A 116 4.95 16.25 -6.53
CA GLU A 116 5.61 15.42 -7.53
C GLU A 116 6.69 14.52 -6.92
N SER A 117 7.40 15.02 -5.92
CA SER A 117 8.42 14.26 -5.17
C SER A 117 7.85 13.06 -4.41
N CYS A 118 6.53 13.01 -4.19
CA CYS A 118 5.82 11.94 -3.50
C CYS A 118 5.12 10.97 -4.47
N ARG A 119 5.26 11.16 -5.77
CA ARG A 119 4.71 10.27 -6.81
C ARG A 119 5.79 9.31 -7.27
N LEU A 120 5.74 8.10 -6.77
CA LEU A 120 6.82 7.13 -6.91
C LEU A 120 6.48 6.04 -7.92
N ARG A 121 7.53 5.47 -8.51
CA ARG A 121 7.41 4.30 -9.39
C ARG A 121 8.43 3.22 -8.99
N LEU A 122 8.03 1.98 -9.18
CA LEU A 122 8.96 0.85 -9.20
C LEU A 122 9.52 0.72 -10.63
N PRO A 123 10.83 0.57 -10.79
CA PRO A 123 11.41 0.38 -12.12
C PRO A 123 10.99 -0.98 -12.69
N MET A 124 10.72 -1.00 -13.98
CA MET A 124 10.43 -2.23 -14.73
C MET A 124 11.30 -2.25 -15.98
N ALA A 125 11.68 -3.44 -16.42
CA ALA A 125 12.42 -3.59 -17.67
C ALA A 125 11.55 -3.10 -18.84
N THR A 126 12.21 -2.48 -19.84
CA THR A 126 11.54 -2.01 -21.05
C THR A 126 11.31 -3.20 -22.00
N VAL A 127 10.26 -3.96 -21.71
CA VAL A 127 9.84 -5.10 -22.53
C VAL A 127 8.43 -4.82 -23.04
N SER A 128 8.19 -5.15 -24.30
CA SER A 128 6.86 -4.98 -24.90
C SER A 128 5.80 -5.75 -24.11
N GLY A 129 4.69 -5.09 -23.78
CA GLY A 129 3.58 -5.67 -23.01
C GLY A 129 3.69 -5.54 -21.50
N ASN A 130 4.79 -5.00 -20.96
CA ASN A 130 4.88 -4.70 -19.54
C ASN A 130 3.84 -3.65 -19.16
N ARG A 131 3.08 -3.93 -18.09
CA ARG A 131 2.05 -3.03 -17.56
C ARG A 131 2.39 -2.55 -16.16
N SER A 132 2.30 -3.43 -15.19
CA SER A 132 2.55 -3.16 -13.79
C SER A 132 2.92 -4.46 -13.06
N LEU A 133 3.56 -4.33 -11.91
CA LEU A 133 3.74 -5.45 -11.00
C LEU A 133 2.40 -5.81 -10.34
N ASN A 134 2.26 -7.07 -9.94
CA ASN A 134 1.18 -7.48 -9.05
C ASN A 134 1.19 -6.58 -7.80
N LEU A 135 0.00 -6.16 -7.35
CA LEU A 135 -0.14 -5.22 -6.24
C LEU A 135 0.56 -5.69 -4.96
N SER A 136 0.40 -6.95 -4.58
CA SER A 136 1.02 -7.46 -3.35
C SER A 136 2.54 -7.52 -3.46
N ASN A 137 3.08 -7.81 -4.63
CA ASN A 137 4.52 -7.78 -4.90
C ASN A 137 5.05 -6.33 -4.82
N ALA A 138 4.34 -5.39 -5.44
CA ALA A 138 4.72 -3.97 -5.40
C ALA A 138 4.73 -3.43 -3.96
N ALA A 139 3.70 -3.76 -3.19
CA ALA A 139 3.60 -3.37 -1.78
C ALA A 139 4.76 -3.94 -0.95
N ALA A 140 5.09 -5.21 -1.15
CA ALA A 140 6.20 -5.85 -0.44
C ALA A 140 7.56 -5.19 -0.77
N VAL A 141 7.84 -4.97 -2.05
CA VAL A 141 9.09 -4.34 -2.49
C VAL A 141 9.22 -2.93 -1.88
N ALA A 142 8.17 -2.12 -1.96
CA ALA A 142 8.19 -0.76 -1.44
C ALA A 142 8.34 -0.71 0.09
N LEU A 143 7.57 -1.55 0.80
CA LEU A 143 7.62 -1.61 2.26
C LEU A 143 8.98 -2.08 2.77
N PHE A 144 9.54 -3.12 2.18
CA PHE A 144 10.85 -3.63 2.58
C PHE A 144 11.97 -2.63 2.29
N GLU A 145 11.91 -1.87 1.21
CA GLU A 145 12.86 -0.77 0.98
C GLU A 145 12.74 0.31 2.05
N ALA A 146 11.53 0.74 2.38
CA ALA A 146 11.31 1.72 3.43
C ALA A 146 11.83 1.22 4.80
N TRP A 147 11.57 -0.04 5.12
CA TRP A 147 12.02 -0.67 6.36
C TRP A 147 13.52 -0.90 6.38
N ARG A 148 14.12 -1.30 5.26
CA ARG A 148 15.58 -1.41 5.11
C ARG A 148 16.28 -0.10 5.45
N GLN A 149 15.72 1.04 5.03
CA GLN A 149 16.27 2.36 5.36
C GLN A 149 16.20 2.69 6.85
N GLN A 150 15.40 1.98 7.64
CA GLN A 150 15.32 2.05 9.07
C GLN A 150 16.10 0.90 9.76
N ASP A 151 17.03 0.28 9.02
CA ASP A 151 17.86 -0.83 9.52
C ASP A 151 17.00 -1.99 10.06
N PHE A 152 15.85 -2.25 9.44
CA PHE A 152 14.88 -3.26 9.87
C PHE A 152 14.51 -3.19 11.35
N ALA A 153 14.42 -1.99 11.90
CA ALA A 153 14.13 -1.79 13.32
C ALA A 153 12.89 -2.58 13.76
N GLY A 154 13.05 -3.38 14.83
CA GLY A 154 12.01 -4.27 15.35
C GLY A 154 11.88 -5.61 14.63
N GLY A 155 12.68 -5.87 13.60
CA GLY A 155 12.80 -7.17 12.93
C GLY A 155 13.91 -8.03 13.56
N GLU A 156 13.89 -9.33 13.25
CA GLU A 156 14.92 -10.31 13.62
C GLU A 156 15.75 -10.73 12.42
#